data_130e4e673fbf1454ee3c90090ed6da3f
#
_entry.id   130e4e673fbf1454ee3c90090ed6da3f
#
_cell.length_a   1.000
_cell.length_b   1.000
_cell.length_c   1.000
_cell.angle_alpha   90.00
_cell.angle_beta   90.00
_cell.angle_gamma   90.00
#
_symmetry.space_group_name_H-M   'P 1'
#
loop_
_entity.id
_entity.type
_entity.pdbx_description
1 polymer ?
#
loop_
_entity_poly.entity_id
_entity_poly.type
_entity_poly.pdbx_seq_one_letter_code
_entity_poly.pdbx_strand_id
1 'polypeptide(L)'
;MGNIMDYLKWRGDLTFSQDAFNEVDNLLLSYVAYVNLEGLSVGAGEEQVTLEELSRRFFVLHSEEELAADKSFTRLAPYIVKMMAQSNRYRTSIISNYVNMVNPQLELQFSAVQLDLSDGSKNFCFRGTDDNIVAWKEDFNLGLGEVPAQKLASEYLNRFGAVSYTHLTLP
;
A
#
# COMPACT_ATOMS: atom_id res chain seq x y z
N MET A 1 15.30 20.72 -6.28
CA MET A 1 15.40 19.24 -6.22
C MET A 1 13.97 18.70 -6.24
N GLY A 2 13.61 17.89 -7.23
CA GLY A 2 12.26 17.33 -7.33
C GLY A 2 12.03 16.29 -6.22
N ASN A 3 10.79 16.15 -5.79
CA ASN A 3 10.36 15.17 -4.80
C ASN A 3 9.19 14.32 -5.37
N ILE A 4 8.69 13.36 -4.59
CA ILE A 4 7.62 12.43 -5.00
C ILE A 4 6.30 13.16 -5.39
N MET A 5 6.01 14.30 -4.75
CA MET A 5 4.84 15.11 -5.05
C MET A 5 5.00 15.85 -6.39
N ASP A 6 6.25 16.24 -6.74
CA ASP A 6 6.55 16.84 -8.03
C ASP A 6 6.39 15.81 -9.15
N TYR A 7 6.79 14.56 -8.91
CA TYR A 7 6.57 13.47 -9.86
C TYR A 7 5.07 13.26 -10.16
N LEU A 8 4.23 13.23 -9.13
CA LEU A 8 2.76 13.14 -9.30
C LEU A 8 2.19 14.29 -10.15
N LYS A 9 2.70 15.51 -9.98
CA LYS A 9 2.27 16.68 -10.77
C LYS A 9 2.75 16.60 -12.22
N TRP A 10 3.95 16.05 -12.48
CA TRP A 10 4.55 16.04 -13.81
C TRP A 10 4.20 14.80 -14.64
N ARG A 11 3.89 13.68 -13.98
CA ARG A 11 3.63 12.39 -14.63
C ARG A 11 2.25 11.82 -14.36
N GLY A 12 1.50 12.40 -13.44
CA GLY A 12 0.17 11.91 -13.07
C GLY A 12 -0.89 12.05 -14.17
N ASP A 13 -0.64 12.83 -15.20
CA ASP A 13 -1.50 12.96 -16.39
C ASP A 13 -1.30 11.82 -17.41
N LEU A 14 -0.15 11.12 -17.37
CA LEU A 14 0.19 10.05 -18.29
C LEU A 14 -0.28 8.69 -17.74
N THR A 15 -0.91 7.90 -18.56
CA THR A 15 -1.27 6.52 -18.23
C THR A 15 -0.05 5.58 -18.32
N PHE A 16 -0.12 4.37 -17.76
CA PHE A 16 0.95 3.37 -17.89
C PHE A 16 1.19 2.91 -19.34
N SER A 17 0.22 3.07 -20.24
CA SER A 17 0.41 2.81 -21.67
C SER A 17 1.19 3.91 -22.40
N GLN A 18 1.19 5.15 -21.88
CA GLN A 18 1.91 6.29 -22.44
C GLN A 18 3.32 6.44 -21.87
N ASP A 19 3.49 6.09 -20.61
CA ASP A 19 4.77 6.11 -19.89
C ASP A 19 4.82 4.87 -19.00
N ALA A 20 5.70 3.93 -19.31
CA ALA A 20 5.77 2.63 -18.64
C ALA A 20 6.00 2.76 -17.13
N PHE A 21 5.57 1.74 -16.41
CA PHE A 21 5.80 1.61 -14.96
C PHE A 21 7.29 1.70 -14.63
N ASN A 22 7.62 2.42 -13.56
CA ASN A 22 8.99 2.64 -13.12
C ASN A 22 9.11 2.60 -11.57
N GLU A 23 10.34 2.75 -11.06
CA GLU A 23 10.65 2.64 -9.64
C GLU A 23 9.96 3.72 -8.78
N VAL A 24 9.69 4.92 -9.34
CA VAL A 24 8.97 5.97 -8.61
C VAL A 24 7.51 5.62 -8.46
N ASP A 25 6.91 4.98 -9.48
CA ASP A 25 5.56 4.45 -9.38
C ASP A 25 5.48 3.38 -8.28
N ASN A 26 6.49 2.48 -8.24
CA ASN A 26 6.57 1.45 -7.22
C ASN A 26 6.59 2.05 -5.80
N LEU A 27 7.42 3.07 -5.59
CA LEU A 27 7.48 3.81 -4.33
C LEU A 27 6.13 4.47 -3.99
N LEU A 28 5.45 5.10 -4.96
CA LEU A 28 4.14 5.72 -4.75
C LEU A 28 3.07 4.69 -4.38
N LEU A 29 3.03 3.56 -5.07
CA LEU A 29 2.06 2.50 -4.77
C LEU A 29 2.28 1.90 -3.38
N SER A 30 3.52 1.85 -2.88
CA SER A 30 3.80 1.35 -1.53
C SER A 30 3.10 2.15 -0.43
N TYR A 31 2.84 3.45 -0.64
CA TYR A 31 2.10 4.27 0.33
C TYR A 31 0.68 3.76 0.60
N VAL A 32 0.06 3.02 -0.33
CA VAL A 32 -1.27 2.44 -0.12
C VAL A 32 -1.27 1.43 1.04
N ALA A 33 -0.19 0.66 1.21
CA ALA A 33 -0.06 -0.30 2.31
C ALA A 33 0.08 0.37 3.70
N TYR A 34 0.45 1.65 3.74
CA TYR A 34 0.54 2.42 4.99
C TYR A 34 -0.76 3.13 5.38
N VAL A 35 -1.78 3.11 4.52
CA VAL A 35 -3.12 3.62 4.87
C VAL A 35 -3.90 2.50 5.54
N ASN A 36 -4.55 2.79 6.67
CA ASN A 36 -5.46 1.83 7.28
C ASN A 36 -6.75 1.73 6.45
N LEU A 37 -6.93 0.61 5.77
CA LEU A 37 -8.07 0.34 4.88
C LEU A 37 -9.17 -0.49 5.56
N GLU A 38 -9.10 -0.69 6.87
CA GLU A 38 -10.16 -1.38 7.62
C GLU A 38 -11.49 -0.65 7.49
N GLY A 39 -12.56 -1.39 7.31
CA GLY A 39 -13.90 -0.82 7.11
C GLY A 39 -14.21 -0.31 5.69
N LEU A 40 -13.25 -0.35 4.76
CA LEU A 40 -13.45 0.08 3.36
C LEU A 40 -13.89 -1.06 2.41
N SER A 41 -14.10 -2.26 2.93
CA SER A 41 -14.58 -3.45 2.19
C SER A 41 -13.68 -3.86 1.02
N VAL A 42 -12.35 -3.86 1.25
CA VAL A 42 -11.34 -4.26 0.26
C VAL A 42 -10.49 -5.46 0.70
N GLY A 43 -10.93 -6.19 1.72
CA GLY A 43 -10.29 -7.39 2.23
C GLY A 43 -10.31 -8.55 1.24
N ALA A 44 -9.65 -9.63 1.62
CA ALA A 44 -9.61 -10.85 0.81
C ALA A 44 -11.02 -11.46 0.64
N GLY A 45 -11.48 -11.55 -0.60
CA GLY A 45 -12.82 -12.02 -0.95
C GLY A 45 -13.93 -10.97 -0.83
N GLU A 46 -13.58 -9.73 -0.52
CA GLU A 46 -14.47 -8.57 -0.54
C GLU A 46 -14.49 -7.86 -1.91
N GLU A 47 -15.08 -6.67 -1.95
CA GLU A 47 -15.20 -5.87 -3.17
C GLU A 47 -13.81 -5.43 -3.68
N GLN A 48 -13.69 -5.34 -5.00
CA GLN A 48 -12.57 -4.69 -5.69
C GLN A 48 -12.99 -3.27 -6.05
N VAL A 49 -12.24 -2.27 -5.60
CA VAL A 49 -12.55 -0.87 -5.84
C VAL A 49 -11.40 -0.15 -6.53
N THR A 50 -11.71 0.90 -7.28
CA THR A 50 -10.67 1.76 -7.84
C THR A 50 -9.99 2.58 -6.73
N LEU A 51 -8.75 3.00 -6.98
CA LEU A 51 -8.04 3.89 -6.06
C LEU A 51 -8.80 5.21 -5.82
N GLU A 52 -9.47 5.72 -6.86
CA GLU A 52 -10.35 6.89 -6.77
C GLU A 52 -11.50 6.66 -5.78
N GLU A 53 -12.20 5.54 -5.91
CA GLU A 53 -13.30 5.20 -5.00
C GLU A 53 -12.81 4.88 -3.59
N LEU A 54 -11.69 4.16 -3.45
CA LEU A 54 -11.06 3.89 -2.16
C LEU A 54 -10.76 5.19 -1.41
N SER A 55 -10.10 6.12 -2.10
CA SER A 55 -9.77 7.44 -1.53
C SER A 55 -11.02 8.21 -1.11
N ARG A 56 -12.06 8.20 -1.94
CA ARG A 56 -13.34 8.82 -1.61
C ARG A 56 -13.96 8.22 -0.33
N ARG A 57 -14.01 6.88 -0.23
CA ARG A 57 -14.53 6.18 0.95
C ARG A 57 -13.70 6.50 2.20
N PHE A 58 -12.37 6.52 2.08
CA PHE A 58 -11.46 6.82 3.17
C PHE A 58 -11.73 8.21 3.77
N PHE A 59 -11.80 9.25 2.94
CA PHE A 59 -12.03 10.63 3.41
C PHE A 59 -13.49 10.93 3.81
N VAL A 60 -14.42 10.01 3.61
CA VAL A 60 -15.76 10.05 4.22
C VAL A 60 -15.71 9.50 5.65
N LEU A 61 -14.86 8.50 5.92
CA LEU A 61 -14.75 7.87 7.24
C LEU A 61 -13.82 8.64 8.20
N HIS A 62 -12.81 9.33 7.68
CA HIS A 62 -11.79 10.02 8.48
C HIS A 62 -11.86 11.55 8.26
N SER A 63 -12.00 12.29 9.34
CA SER A 63 -11.99 13.75 9.26
C SER A 63 -10.58 14.31 9.06
N GLU A 64 -10.49 15.51 8.48
CA GLU A 64 -9.19 16.18 8.31
C GLU A 64 -8.53 16.52 9.65
N GLU A 65 -9.33 16.81 10.70
CA GLU A 65 -8.83 17.05 12.06
C GLU A 65 -8.19 15.80 12.66
N GLU A 66 -8.82 14.62 12.46
CA GLU A 66 -8.29 13.33 12.90
C GLU A 66 -6.95 13.02 12.21
N LEU A 67 -6.89 13.16 10.90
CA LEU A 67 -5.68 12.92 10.11
C LEU A 67 -4.55 13.91 10.43
N ALA A 68 -4.90 15.18 10.72
CA ALA A 68 -3.91 16.20 11.09
C ALA A 68 -3.35 15.97 12.51
N ALA A 69 -4.11 15.30 13.39
CA ALA A 69 -3.67 14.96 14.74
C ALA A 69 -2.68 13.77 14.75
N ASP A 70 -2.61 12.97 13.68
CA ASP A 70 -1.67 11.87 13.55
C ASP A 70 -0.22 12.39 13.51
N LYS A 71 0.61 11.85 14.40
CA LYS A 71 2.04 12.18 14.52
C LYS A 71 2.95 11.06 14.01
N SER A 72 2.38 10.00 13.44
CA SER A 72 3.14 8.88 12.92
C SER A 72 4.06 9.29 11.78
N PHE A 73 5.08 8.50 11.53
CA PHE A 73 5.97 8.66 10.38
C PHE A 73 5.18 8.60 9.06
N THR A 74 4.14 7.80 9.04
CA THR A 74 3.31 7.51 7.84
C THR A 74 2.13 8.47 7.66
N ARG A 75 1.99 9.52 8.50
CA ARG A 75 0.88 10.50 8.47
C ARG A 75 0.61 11.14 7.11
N LEU A 76 1.60 11.14 6.22
CA LEU A 76 1.45 11.70 4.87
C LEU A 76 0.86 10.68 3.85
N ALA A 77 0.82 9.40 4.19
CA ALA A 77 0.35 8.36 3.28
C ALA A 77 -1.08 8.62 2.75
N PRO A 78 -2.09 8.96 3.57
CA PRO A 78 -3.43 9.26 3.08
C PRO A 78 -3.47 10.40 2.07
N TYR A 79 -2.67 11.44 2.26
CA TYR A 79 -2.63 12.60 1.36
C TYR A 79 -1.94 12.27 0.03
N ILE A 80 -0.89 11.46 0.05
CA ILE A 80 -0.22 10.96 -1.15
C ILE A 80 -1.19 10.09 -1.94
N VAL A 81 -1.89 9.16 -1.28
CA VAL A 81 -2.90 8.30 -1.91
C VAL A 81 -4.05 9.14 -2.49
N LYS A 82 -4.48 10.21 -1.81
CA LYS A 82 -5.47 11.17 -2.35
C LYS A 82 -5.01 11.81 -3.65
N MET A 83 -3.75 12.25 -3.72
CA MET A 83 -3.20 12.83 -4.95
C MET A 83 -3.08 11.78 -6.07
N MET A 84 -2.66 10.56 -5.76
CA MET A 84 -2.65 9.46 -6.73
C MET A 84 -4.05 9.17 -7.26
N ALA A 85 -5.05 9.13 -6.39
CA ALA A 85 -6.45 8.91 -6.73
C ALA A 85 -7.05 10.00 -7.64
N GLN A 86 -6.45 11.18 -7.67
CA GLN A 86 -6.85 12.29 -8.56
C GLN A 86 -6.10 12.29 -9.89
N SER A 87 -5.09 11.45 -10.05
CA SER A 87 -4.26 11.41 -11.26
C SER A 87 -4.78 10.40 -12.28
N ASN A 88 -4.60 10.67 -13.57
CA ASN A 88 -4.95 9.72 -14.63
C ASN A 88 -4.13 8.43 -14.55
N ARG A 89 -2.91 8.51 -14.00
CA ARG A 89 -1.97 7.41 -13.92
C ARG A 89 -2.45 6.30 -12.98
N TYR A 90 -3.02 6.68 -11.81
CA TYR A 90 -3.31 5.70 -10.75
C TYR A 90 -4.80 5.55 -10.42
N ARG A 91 -5.66 6.53 -10.72
CA ARG A 91 -7.05 6.55 -10.24
C ARG A 91 -7.86 5.30 -10.57
N THR A 92 -7.55 4.65 -11.70
CA THR A 92 -8.25 3.45 -12.18
C THR A 92 -7.61 2.15 -11.69
N SER A 93 -6.48 2.20 -10.95
CA SER A 93 -5.88 1.01 -10.36
C SER A 93 -6.87 0.36 -9.40
N ILE A 94 -7.03 -0.96 -9.50
CA ILE A 94 -7.97 -1.73 -8.69
C ILE A 94 -7.29 -2.17 -7.40
N ILE A 95 -7.90 -1.89 -6.27
CA ILE A 95 -7.44 -2.24 -4.94
C ILE A 95 -8.22 -3.45 -4.45
N SER A 96 -7.52 -4.45 -3.92
CA SER A 96 -8.13 -5.68 -3.43
C SER A 96 -7.22 -6.41 -2.42
N ASN A 97 -7.76 -7.45 -1.81
CA ASN A 97 -7.03 -8.40 -0.98
C ASN A 97 -6.26 -7.76 0.19
N TYR A 98 -6.76 -6.64 0.72
CA TYR A 98 -6.15 -5.99 1.88
C TYR A 98 -6.16 -6.92 3.09
N VAL A 99 -5.02 -6.98 3.77
CA VAL A 99 -4.81 -7.69 5.03
C VAL A 99 -4.08 -6.76 5.99
N ASN A 100 -4.54 -6.71 7.24
CA ASN A 100 -3.86 -6.02 8.32
C ASN A 100 -3.92 -6.88 9.58
N MET A 101 -2.77 -7.35 10.04
CA MET A 101 -2.65 -8.24 11.18
C MET A 101 -1.62 -7.67 12.15
N VAL A 102 -2.06 -7.34 13.36
CA VAL A 102 -1.20 -6.91 14.46
C VAL A 102 -1.47 -7.80 15.65
N ASN A 103 -0.46 -8.54 16.12
CA ASN A 103 -0.54 -9.38 17.28
C ASN A 103 0.72 -9.19 18.16
N PRO A 104 0.62 -8.37 19.23
CA PRO A 104 1.77 -8.08 20.10
C PRO A 104 2.31 -9.31 20.83
N GLN A 105 1.46 -10.33 21.13
CA GLN A 105 1.87 -11.54 21.83
C GLN A 105 2.74 -12.45 20.96
N LEU A 106 2.52 -12.41 19.65
CA LEU A 106 3.29 -13.15 18.64
C LEU A 106 4.39 -12.30 18.01
N GLU A 107 4.59 -11.08 18.49
CA GLU A 107 5.52 -10.09 17.89
C GLU A 107 5.28 -9.95 16.38
N LEU A 108 4.00 -9.98 15.95
CA LEU A 108 3.59 -9.97 14.56
C LEU A 108 2.99 -8.61 14.18
N GLN A 109 3.54 -8.02 13.13
CA GLN A 109 2.94 -6.90 12.41
C GLN A 109 3.04 -7.17 10.91
N PHE A 110 1.90 -7.33 10.25
CA PHE A 110 1.83 -7.61 8.82
C PHE A 110 0.67 -6.86 8.18
N SER A 111 0.93 -6.14 7.11
CA SER A 111 -0.10 -5.59 6.25
C SER A 111 0.29 -5.74 4.79
N ALA A 112 -0.67 -6.08 3.96
CA ALA A 112 -0.49 -6.24 2.53
C ALA A 112 -1.72 -5.79 1.76
N VAL A 113 -1.52 -5.33 0.53
CA VAL A 113 -2.59 -4.96 -0.40
C VAL A 113 -2.16 -5.25 -1.83
N GLN A 114 -3.09 -5.69 -2.65
CA GLN A 114 -2.90 -5.89 -4.09
C GLN A 114 -3.45 -4.70 -4.87
N LEU A 115 -2.69 -4.26 -5.87
CA LEU A 115 -3.12 -3.27 -6.85
C LEU A 115 -2.99 -3.87 -8.26
N ASP A 116 -4.09 -3.87 -9.02
CA ASP A 116 -4.09 -4.23 -10.42
C ASP A 116 -4.05 -2.94 -11.25
N LEU A 117 -3.00 -2.76 -12.06
CA LEU A 117 -2.74 -1.53 -12.80
C LEU A 117 -3.40 -1.55 -14.18
N SER A 118 -3.56 -0.37 -14.79
CA SER A 118 -4.25 -0.23 -16.09
C SER A 118 -3.52 -0.88 -17.28
N ASP A 119 -2.24 -1.21 -17.14
CA ASP A 119 -1.46 -1.95 -18.14
C ASP A 119 -1.58 -3.49 -17.98
N GLY A 120 -2.36 -3.97 -17.01
CA GLY A 120 -2.56 -5.38 -16.69
C GLY A 120 -1.54 -5.95 -15.70
N SER A 121 -0.55 -5.16 -15.28
CA SER A 121 0.40 -5.59 -14.24
C SER A 121 -0.25 -5.59 -12.86
N LYS A 122 0.30 -6.42 -11.95
CA LYS A 122 -0.11 -6.49 -10.55
C LYS A 122 1.04 -6.02 -9.66
N ASN A 123 0.71 -5.20 -8.68
CA ASN A 123 1.63 -4.76 -7.66
C ASN A 123 1.16 -5.27 -6.29
N PHE A 124 2.06 -5.88 -5.53
CA PHE A 124 1.79 -6.30 -4.15
C PHE A 124 2.60 -5.44 -3.21
N CYS A 125 1.90 -4.64 -2.42
CA CYS A 125 2.51 -3.73 -1.46
C CYS A 125 2.43 -4.34 -0.07
N PHE A 126 3.56 -4.36 0.62
CA PHE A 126 3.66 -4.77 2.00
C PHE A 126 4.02 -3.56 2.85
N ARG A 127 3.40 -3.42 4.02
CA ARG A 127 3.79 -2.40 4.98
C ARG A 127 5.06 -2.87 5.70
N GLY A 128 6.08 -2.03 5.69
CA GLY A 128 7.29 -2.23 6.47
C GLY A 128 7.12 -1.83 7.94
N THR A 129 8.26 -1.65 8.58
CA THR A 129 8.37 -1.33 10.01
C THR A 129 7.62 -0.05 10.37
N ASP A 130 6.86 -0.11 11.45
CA ASP A 130 6.17 1.00 12.08
C ASP A 130 6.99 1.53 13.27
N ASP A 131 6.61 2.71 13.82
CA ASP A 131 7.26 3.33 14.99
C ASP A 131 6.94 2.63 16.32
N ASN A 132 6.50 1.36 16.30
CA ASN A 132 6.16 0.64 17.53
C ASN A 132 7.23 -0.41 17.90
N ILE A 133 7.24 -0.78 19.19
CA ILE A 133 8.21 -1.72 19.76
C ILE A 133 8.14 -3.12 19.12
N VAL A 134 6.95 -3.54 18.65
CA VAL A 134 6.77 -4.86 18.02
C VAL A 134 7.51 -4.91 16.69
N ALA A 135 7.36 -3.90 15.86
CA ALA A 135 8.05 -3.79 14.58
C ALA A 135 9.58 -3.73 14.72
N TRP A 136 10.08 -2.97 15.70
CA TRP A 136 11.53 -2.89 16.00
C TRP A 136 12.10 -4.24 16.41
N LYS A 137 11.36 -5.03 17.23
CA LYS A 137 11.79 -6.37 17.60
C LYS A 137 11.79 -7.34 16.41
N GLU A 138 10.79 -7.24 15.54
CA GLU A 138 10.69 -8.05 14.33
C GLU A 138 11.88 -7.77 13.40
N ASP A 139 12.22 -6.50 13.16
CA ASP A 139 13.38 -6.09 12.39
C ASP A 139 14.71 -6.61 12.97
N PHE A 140 14.86 -6.58 14.30
CA PHE A 140 16.04 -7.14 14.94
C PHE A 140 16.15 -8.66 14.75
N ASN A 141 15.01 -9.37 14.78
CA ASN A 141 14.94 -10.81 14.61
C ASN A 141 15.17 -11.28 13.16
N LEU A 142 14.95 -10.41 12.14
CA LEU A 142 15.23 -10.69 10.73
C LEU A 142 16.66 -11.21 10.49
N GLY A 143 17.64 -10.75 11.28
CA GLY A 143 19.03 -11.22 11.21
C GLY A 143 19.29 -12.58 11.84
N LEU A 144 18.32 -13.12 12.59
CA LEU A 144 18.48 -14.35 13.40
C LEU A 144 17.72 -15.54 12.83
N GLY A 145 16.74 -15.32 11.93
CA GLY A 145 15.93 -16.38 11.35
C GLY A 145 14.69 -15.87 10.63
N GLU A 146 13.83 -16.78 10.17
CA GLU A 146 12.57 -16.45 9.52
C GLU A 146 11.59 -15.88 10.56
N VAL A 147 11.08 -14.66 10.31
CA VAL A 147 10.08 -14.02 11.16
C VAL A 147 8.65 -14.28 10.66
N PRO A 148 7.63 -14.22 11.54
CA PRO A 148 6.25 -14.51 11.18
C PRO A 148 5.73 -13.69 9.98
N ALA A 149 6.10 -12.41 9.85
CA ALA A 149 5.69 -11.56 8.75
C ALA A 149 6.25 -12.03 7.39
N GLN A 150 7.47 -12.56 7.33
CA GLN A 150 8.04 -13.12 6.10
C GLN A 150 7.24 -14.34 5.61
N LYS A 151 6.82 -15.20 6.53
CA LYS A 151 5.99 -16.36 6.21
C LYS A 151 4.64 -15.92 5.65
N LEU A 152 3.98 -14.96 6.31
CA LEU A 152 2.71 -14.40 5.84
C LEU A 152 2.83 -13.71 4.48
N ALA A 153 3.94 -12.99 4.23
CA ALA A 153 4.19 -12.39 2.92
C ALA A 153 4.32 -13.45 1.82
N SER A 154 5.04 -14.54 2.09
CA SER A 154 5.16 -15.67 1.18
C SER A 154 3.81 -16.35 0.92
N GLU A 155 3.02 -16.61 1.97
CA GLU A 155 1.68 -17.18 1.85
C GLU A 155 0.73 -16.26 1.06
N TYR A 156 0.80 -14.95 1.30
CA TYR A 156 0.02 -13.95 0.58
C TYR A 156 0.36 -13.96 -0.91
N LEU A 157 1.65 -13.95 -1.27
CA LEU A 157 2.09 -14.03 -2.67
C LEU A 157 1.69 -15.35 -3.32
N ASN A 158 1.82 -16.49 -2.65
CA ASN A 158 1.39 -17.77 -3.17
C ASN A 158 -0.11 -17.82 -3.43
N ARG A 159 -0.92 -17.15 -2.59
CA ARG A 159 -2.37 -17.11 -2.73
C ARG A 159 -2.84 -16.20 -3.86
N PHE A 160 -2.26 -15.02 -3.99
CA PHE A 160 -2.76 -13.96 -4.87
C PHE A 160 -1.83 -13.67 -6.07
N GLY A 161 -0.57 -14.08 -5.99
CA GLY A 161 0.45 -13.85 -7.02
C GLY A 161 0.57 -14.95 -8.07
N ALA A 162 -0.06 -16.09 -7.89
CA ALA A 162 0.18 -17.32 -8.65
C ALA A 162 -0.18 -17.27 -10.15
N VAL A 163 -0.62 -16.15 -10.72
CA VAL A 163 -1.12 -16.07 -12.11
C VAL A 163 -0.51 -14.95 -12.96
N SER A 164 0.37 -14.08 -12.44
CA SER A 164 0.96 -12.97 -13.24
C SER A 164 2.31 -12.53 -12.72
N TYR A 165 3.20 -12.12 -13.63
CA TYR A 165 4.44 -11.43 -13.29
C TYR A 165 4.14 -10.11 -12.56
N THR A 166 4.77 -9.90 -11.42
CA THR A 166 4.42 -8.91 -10.43
C THR A 166 5.62 -8.07 -10.07
N HIS A 167 5.37 -6.80 -9.83
CA HIS A 167 6.29 -5.95 -9.12
C HIS A 167 6.09 -6.13 -7.61
N LEU A 168 7.14 -6.51 -6.91
CA LEU A 168 7.18 -6.63 -5.45
C LEU A 168 7.73 -5.33 -4.87
N THR A 169 6.95 -4.66 -4.03
CA THR A 169 7.45 -3.64 -3.13
C THR A 169 7.77 -4.29 -1.79
N LEU A 170 9.04 -4.45 -1.52
CA LEU A 170 9.54 -4.67 -0.17
C LEU A 170 9.98 -3.31 0.39
N PRO A 171 9.75 -3.05 1.66
CA PRO A 171 10.20 -1.84 2.31
C PRO A 171 11.71 -1.73 2.34
#